data_c739ff7c6dbb232805b273e5e7d24499
#
_entry.id   c739ff7c6dbb232805b273e5e7d24499
#
_cell.length_a   1.000
_cell.length_b   1.000
_cell.length_c   1.000
_cell.angle_alpha   90.00
_cell.angle_beta   90.00
_cell.angle_gamma   90.00
#
_symmetry.space_group_name_H-M   'P 1'
#
loop_
_entity.id
_entity.type
_entity.pdbx_description
1 polymer ?
#
loop_
_entity_poly.entity_id
_entity_poly.type
_entity_poly.pdbx_seq_one_letter_code
_entity_poly.pdbx_strand_id
1 'polypeptide(L)'
;MLKEIFIYTLKCLLYFWCPFGRASRKEYAYYNNTTLVLALLVVAAIKYLPPHKLEWLYAFANEFKVALCCICAIVVLASYSVLVRRGHDLGYNWFSTLFRSSECMMFKGWQFNRRLFKEEGSSLPNEYGPAPEENR
;
A
#
# COMPACT_ATOMS: atom_id res chain seq x y z
N MET A 1 15.78 6.75 8.25
CA MET A 1 15.23 6.12 7.02
C MET A 1 14.64 4.73 7.27
N LEU A 2 15.40 3.66 7.62
CA LEU A 2 14.83 2.32 7.84
C LEU A 2 13.78 2.28 8.96
N LYS A 3 14.01 2.99 10.06
CA LYS A 3 13.04 3.10 11.17
C LYS A 3 11.72 3.74 10.72
N GLU A 4 11.78 4.76 9.90
CA GLU A 4 10.59 5.42 9.36
C GLU A 4 9.80 4.50 8.42
N ILE A 5 10.50 3.81 7.49
CA ILE A 5 9.88 2.81 6.61
C ILE A 5 9.11 1.77 7.43
N PHE A 6 9.74 1.23 8.47
CA PHE A 6 9.12 0.25 9.35
C PHE A 6 7.87 0.82 10.05
N ILE A 7 7.98 2.02 10.65
CA ILE A 7 6.87 2.67 11.38
C ILE A 7 5.68 2.91 10.44
N TYR A 8 5.91 3.48 9.25
CA TYR A 8 4.83 3.77 8.30
C TYR A 8 4.21 2.52 7.71
N THR A 9 5.02 1.49 7.40
CA THR A 9 4.50 0.21 6.93
C THR A 9 3.65 -0.47 8.00
N LEU A 10 4.12 -0.50 9.25
CA LEU A 10 3.38 -1.06 10.37
C LEU A 10 2.08 -0.29 10.61
N LYS A 11 2.12 1.03 10.57
CA LYS A 11 0.92 1.88 10.70
C LYS A 11 -0.12 1.53 9.62
N CYS A 12 0.28 1.38 8.36
CA CYS A 12 -0.64 0.99 7.30
C CYS A 12 -1.23 -0.40 7.51
N LEU A 13 -0.44 -1.35 7.99
CA LEU A 13 -0.93 -2.69 8.32
C LEU A 13 -1.89 -2.69 9.51
N LEU A 14 -1.65 -1.88 10.54
CA LEU A 14 -2.55 -1.77 11.69
C LEU A 14 -3.88 -1.08 11.32
N TYR A 15 -3.85 -0.14 10.39
CA TYR A 15 -5.03 0.57 9.90
C TYR A 15 -5.62 -0.03 8.61
N PHE A 16 -5.36 -1.33 8.31
CA PHE A 16 -5.82 -1.99 7.08
C PHE A 16 -7.35 -1.94 6.89
N TRP A 17 -8.10 -1.96 7.98
CA TRP A 17 -9.57 -1.97 8.00
C TRP A 17 -10.18 -0.56 8.01
N CYS A 18 -9.36 0.51 8.13
CA CYS A 18 -9.83 1.88 8.31
C CYS A 18 -9.44 2.77 7.10
N PRO A 19 -10.33 2.91 6.10
CA PRO A 19 -10.08 3.79 4.96
C PRO A 19 -10.36 5.26 5.27
N PHE A 20 -10.79 5.58 6.51
CA PHE A 20 -11.10 6.94 6.93
C PHE A 20 -9.84 7.72 7.31
N GLY A 21 -9.94 9.05 7.26
CA GLY A 21 -8.81 9.93 7.53
C GLY A 21 -7.94 10.22 6.32
N ARG A 22 -6.74 10.71 6.56
CA ARG A 22 -5.78 11.16 5.54
C ARG A 22 -4.44 10.47 5.73
N ALA A 23 -3.77 10.14 4.62
CA ALA A 23 -2.41 9.59 4.64
C ALA A 23 -1.45 10.56 3.97
N SER A 24 -0.27 10.76 4.58
CA SER A 24 0.76 11.59 3.99
C SER A 24 1.38 10.95 2.75
N ARG A 25 2.07 11.77 1.96
CA ARG A 25 2.86 11.31 0.81
C ARG A 25 3.90 10.26 1.21
N LYS A 26 4.58 10.45 2.35
CA LYS A 26 5.59 9.52 2.84
C LYS A 26 4.98 8.19 3.28
N GLU A 27 3.87 8.23 4.02
CA GLU A 27 3.15 7.03 4.45
C GLU A 27 2.77 6.18 3.23
N TYR A 28 2.17 6.80 2.22
CA TYR A 28 1.77 6.14 0.98
C TYR A 28 2.97 5.58 0.20
N ALA A 29 4.04 6.37 0.03
CA ALA A 29 5.22 5.97 -0.73
C ALA A 29 5.98 4.84 -0.02
N TYR A 30 6.22 4.93 1.28
CA TYR A 30 6.94 3.90 2.02
C TYR A 30 6.20 2.57 2.01
N TYR A 31 4.88 2.59 2.23
CA TYR A 31 4.08 1.37 2.19
C TYR A 31 4.13 0.70 0.81
N ASN A 32 3.85 1.44 -0.25
CA ASN A 32 3.83 0.89 -1.61
C ASN A 32 5.22 0.41 -2.06
N ASN A 33 6.27 1.16 -1.77
CA ASN A 33 7.64 0.75 -2.12
C ASN A 33 8.05 -0.52 -1.36
N THR A 34 7.72 -0.61 -0.08
CA THR A 34 8.03 -1.81 0.73
C THR A 34 7.30 -3.04 0.22
N THR A 35 6.00 -2.92 -0.06
CA THR A 35 5.21 -4.04 -0.60
C THR A 35 5.68 -4.45 -1.99
N LEU A 36 6.05 -3.50 -2.85
CA LEU A 36 6.63 -3.78 -4.17
C LEU A 36 7.96 -4.52 -4.06
N VAL A 37 8.88 -4.05 -3.22
CA VAL A 37 10.19 -4.70 -3.01
C VAL A 37 10.01 -6.12 -2.49
N LEU A 38 9.12 -6.33 -1.51
CA LEU A 38 8.82 -7.67 -0.99
C LEU A 38 8.24 -8.59 -2.07
N ALA A 39 7.32 -8.09 -2.89
CA ALA A 39 6.74 -8.84 -4.00
C ALA A 39 7.82 -9.23 -5.03
N LEU A 40 8.71 -8.31 -5.40
CA LEU A 40 9.81 -8.58 -6.32
C LEU A 40 10.80 -9.61 -5.76
N LEU A 41 11.10 -9.55 -4.46
CA LEU A 41 11.96 -10.54 -3.80
C LEU A 41 11.34 -11.93 -3.81
N VAL A 42 10.03 -12.05 -3.57
CA VAL A 42 9.29 -13.33 -3.65
C VAL A 42 9.34 -13.88 -5.08
N VAL A 43 9.05 -13.06 -6.08
CA VAL A 43 9.11 -13.48 -7.50
C VAL A 43 10.54 -13.90 -7.88
N ALA A 44 11.56 -13.14 -7.45
CA ALA A 44 12.94 -13.49 -7.70
C ALA A 44 13.32 -14.82 -7.01
N ALA A 45 12.89 -15.04 -5.77
CA ALA A 45 13.12 -16.31 -5.08
C ALA A 45 12.51 -17.49 -5.83
N ILE A 46 11.26 -17.37 -6.28
CA ILE A 46 10.59 -18.42 -7.05
C ILE A 46 11.31 -18.69 -8.36
N LYS A 47 11.80 -17.65 -9.05
CA LYS A 47 12.42 -17.77 -10.38
C LYS A 47 13.87 -18.29 -10.33
N TYR A 48 14.64 -17.88 -9.33
CA TYR A 48 16.09 -18.11 -9.33
C TYR A 48 16.57 -19.15 -8.31
N LEU A 49 15.76 -19.50 -7.31
CA LEU A 49 16.12 -20.60 -6.41
C LEU A 49 15.77 -21.96 -7.05
N PRO A 50 16.70 -22.94 -6.95
CA PRO A 50 16.42 -24.30 -7.44
C PRO A 50 15.21 -24.90 -6.73
N PRO A 51 14.37 -25.70 -7.42
CA PRO A 51 13.14 -26.28 -6.86
C PRO A 51 13.37 -27.02 -5.54
N HIS A 52 14.46 -27.80 -5.42
CA HIS A 52 14.77 -28.56 -4.20
C HIS A 52 15.02 -27.68 -2.97
N LYS A 53 15.43 -26.42 -3.17
CA LYS A 53 15.57 -25.44 -2.07
C LYS A 53 14.26 -24.78 -1.70
N LEU A 54 13.24 -24.92 -2.52
CA LEU A 54 11.90 -24.36 -2.29
C LEU A 54 10.91 -25.39 -1.75
N GLU A 55 11.27 -26.68 -1.72
CA GLU A 55 10.37 -27.75 -1.25
C GLU A 55 9.81 -27.50 0.14
N TRP A 56 10.66 -27.07 1.07
CA TRP A 56 10.24 -26.71 2.41
C TRP A 56 9.26 -25.53 2.42
N LEU A 57 9.45 -24.55 1.52
CA LEU A 57 8.57 -23.39 1.40
C LEU A 57 7.21 -23.80 0.83
N TYR A 58 7.19 -24.71 -0.15
CA TYR A 58 5.94 -25.25 -0.69
C TYR A 58 5.21 -26.11 0.33
N ALA A 59 5.93 -26.94 1.08
CA ALA A 59 5.36 -27.73 2.18
C ALA A 59 4.75 -26.80 3.24
N PHE A 60 5.51 -25.80 3.70
CA PHE A 60 5.02 -24.77 4.63
C PHE A 60 3.80 -24.04 4.09
N ALA A 61 3.84 -23.58 2.83
CA ALA A 61 2.73 -22.87 2.21
C ALA A 61 1.47 -23.76 2.11
N ASN A 62 1.62 -25.05 1.88
CA ASN A 62 0.49 -25.99 1.83
C ASN A 62 -0.15 -26.21 3.20
N GLU A 63 0.68 -26.39 4.24
CA GLU A 63 0.21 -26.54 5.62
C GLU A 63 -0.47 -25.26 6.14
N PHE A 64 0.07 -24.09 5.81
CA PHE A 64 -0.40 -22.80 6.34
C PHE A 64 -1.15 -21.96 5.30
N LYS A 65 -1.68 -22.56 4.23
CA LYS A 65 -2.35 -21.83 3.13
C LYS A 65 -3.45 -20.86 3.58
N VAL A 66 -4.23 -21.26 4.58
CA VAL A 66 -5.29 -20.37 5.12
C VAL A 66 -4.68 -19.13 5.77
N ALA A 67 -3.66 -19.31 6.61
CA ALA A 67 -2.98 -18.19 7.25
C ALA A 67 -2.31 -17.27 6.21
N LEU A 68 -1.68 -17.84 5.18
CA LEU A 68 -1.09 -17.08 4.08
C LEU A 68 -2.16 -16.29 3.31
N CYS A 69 -3.31 -16.89 3.01
CA CYS A 69 -4.42 -16.19 2.39
C CYS A 69 -4.92 -15.03 3.25
N CYS A 70 -5.03 -15.20 4.58
CA CYS A 70 -5.39 -14.14 5.49
C CYS A 70 -4.37 -13.00 5.49
N ILE A 71 -3.08 -13.33 5.52
CA ILE A 71 -1.99 -12.32 5.46
C ILE A 71 -2.05 -11.55 4.13
N CYS A 72 -2.21 -12.25 3.00
CA CYS A 72 -2.37 -11.62 1.69
C CYS A 72 -3.58 -10.69 1.65
N ALA A 73 -4.72 -11.13 2.20
CA ALA A 73 -5.92 -10.31 2.28
C ALA A 73 -5.69 -9.02 3.11
N ILE A 74 -5.01 -9.13 4.26
CA ILE A 74 -4.65 -7.97 5.08
C ILE A 74 -3.76 -6.99 4.31
N VAL A 75 -2.74 -7.48 3.59
CA VAL A 75 -1.85 -6.63 2.78
C VAL A 75 -2.62 -5.92 1.66
N VAL A 76 -3.52 -6.63 0.99
CA VAL A 76 -4.37 -6.05 -0.07
C VAL A 76 -5.29 -4.98 0.51
N LEU A 77 -5.99 -5.27 1.62
CA LEU A 77 -6.87 -4.31 2.29
C LEU A 77 -6.10 -3.09 2.79
N ALA A 78 -4.89 -3.26 3.33
CA ALA A 78 -4.04 -2.15 3.73
C ALA A 78 -3.63 -1.28 2.53
N SER A 79 -3.37 -1.89 1.37
CA SER A 79 -3.06 -1.16 0.14
C SER A 79 -4.24 -0.29 -0.32
N TYR A 80 -5.46 -0.83 -0.27
CA TYR A 80 -6.66 -0.05 -0.56
C TYR A 80 -6.91 1.05 0.48
N SER A 81 -6.75 0.74 1.76
CA SER A 81 -6.95 1.72 2.83
C SER A 81 -5.99 2.91 2.71
N VAL A 82 -4.70 2.67 2.51
CA VAL A 82 -3.72 3.75 2.35
C VAL A 82 -3.93 4.53 1.05
N LEU A 83 -4.33 3.87 -0.03
CA LEU A 83 -4.67 4.50 -1.31
C LEU A 83 -5.84 5.49 -1.14
N VAL A 84 -6.93 5.05 -0.50
CA VAL A 84 -8.11 5.89 -0.25
C VAL A 84 -7.75 7.07 0.67
N ARG A 85 -7.07 6.82 1.78
CA ARG A 85 -6.61 7.88 2.70
C ARG A 85 -5.68 8.88 2.02
N ARG A 86 -4.86 8.43 1.08
CA ARG A 86 -4.03 9.32 0.27
C ARG A 86 -4.87 10.12 -0.73
N GLY A 87 -5.89 9.53 -1.33
CA GLY A 87 -6.87 10.25 -2.15
C GLY A 87 -7.58 11.35 -1.37
N HIS A 88 -8.02 11.07 -0.14
CA HIS A 88 -8.62 12.04 0.77
C HIS A 88 -7.68 13.22 1.10
N ASP A 89 -6.39 12.97 1.21
CA ASP A 89 -5.38 14.01 1.42
C ASP A 89 -5.26 14.99 0.23
N LEU A 90 -5.56 14.50 -0.98
CA LEU A 90 -5.63 15.29 -2.21
C LEU A 90 -7.05 15.80 -2.54
N GLY A 91 -8.01 15.62 -1.63
CA GLY A 91 -9.41 16.08 -1.80
C GLY A 91 -10.28 15.19 -2.69
N TYR A 92 -9.86 13.96 -2.96
CA TYR A 92 -10.69 12.98 -3.69
C TYR A 92 -11.50 12.13 -2.72
N ASN A 93 -12.74 11.80 -3.08
CA ASN A 93 -13.52 10.82 -2.33
C ASN A 93 -13.04 9.39 -2.62
N TRP A 94 -13.42 8.42 -1.77
CA TRP A 94 -13.00 7.04 -1.87
C TRP A 94 -13.34 6.41 -3.24
N PHE A 95 -14.53 6.68 -3.78
CA PHE A 95 -14.99 6.12 -5.05
C PHE A 95 -14.17 6.66 -6.23
N SER A 96 -13.96 7.98 -6.30
CA SER A 96 -13.14 8.58 -7.37
C SER A 96 -11.68 8.15 -7.29
N THR A 97 -11.16 7.95 -6.08
CA THR A 97 -9.79 7.45 -5.88
C THR A 97 -9.63 6.02 -6.41
N LEU A 98 -10.53 5.11 -6.04
CA LEU A 98 -10.50 3.73 -6.52
C LEU A 98 -10.73 3.64 -8.02
N PHE A 99 -11.72 4.36 -8.55
CA PHE A 99 -12.03 4.32 -9.98
C PHE A 99 -10.86 4.84 -10.82
N ARG A 100 -10.29 6.00 -10.47
CA ARG A 100 -9.13 6.58 -11.17
C ARG A 100 -7.87 5.73 -11.04
N SER A 101 -7.67 5.10 -9.88
CA SER A 101 -6.55 4.18 -9.66
C SER A 101 -6.70 2.88 -10.44
N SER A 102 -7.92 2.35 -10.61
CA SER A 102 -8.20 1.13 -11.37
C SER A 102 -8.02 1.32 -12.88
N GLU A 103 -8.13 2.54 -13.39
CA GLU A 103 -7.77 2.88 -14.78
C GLU A 103 -6.25 2.75 -15.07
N CYS A 104 -5.52 2.05 -14.19
CA CYS A 104 -4.05 1.92 -14.24
C CYS A 104 -3.52 1.32 -15.54
N MET A 105 -4.33 0.55 -16.26
CA MET A 105 -4.02 0.06 -17.62
C MET A 105 -4.09 1.16 -18.67
N MET A 106 -4.68 2.31 -18.36
CA MET A 106 -4.78 3.46 -19.23
C MET A 106 -3.85 4.58 -18.77
N PHE A 107 -3.38 5.39 -19.69
CA PHE A 107 -2.47 6.51 -19.42
C PHE A 107 -2.97 7.45 -18.32
N LYS A 108 -4.27 7.64 -18.18
CA LYS A 108 -4.91 8.47 -17.15
C LYS A 108 -4.72 7.91 -15.73
N GLY A 109 -4.87 6.61 -15.55
CA GLY A 109 -4.67 5.97 -14.24
C GLY A 109 -3.21 6.01 -13.81
N TRP A 110 -2.26 5.85 -14.75
CA TRP A 110 -0.84 6.02 -14.46
C TRP A 110 -0.50 7.44 -14.01
N GLN A 111 -1.06 8.47 -14.68
CA GLN A 111 -0.91 9.86 -14.28
C GLN A 111 -1.48 10.11 -12.88
N PHE A 112 -2.66 9.56 -12.59
CA PHE A 112 -3.28 9.70 -11.27
C PHE A 112 -2.42 9.05 -10.18
N ASN A 113 -1.96 7.82 -10.37
CA ASN A 113 -1.07 7.15 -9.41
C ASN A 113 0.23 7.93 -9.20
N ARG A 114 0.80 8.51 -10.27
CA ARG A 114 1.97 9.39 -10.17
C ARG A 114 1.71 10.63 -9.30
N ARG A 115 0.50 11.21 -9.35
CA ARG A 115 0.10 12.32 -8.47
C ARG A 115 0.07 11.91 -7.02
N LEU A 116 -0.48 10.74 -6.70
CA LEU A 116 -0.51 10.22 -5.33
C LEU A 116 0.89 10.14 -4.70
N PHE A 117 1.92 9.86 -5.51
CA PHE A 117 3.32 9.82 -5.06
C PHE A 117 3.98 11.20 -4.95
N LYS A 118 3.63 12.14 -5.83
CA LYS A 118 4.40 13.38 -6.02
C LYS A 118 3.77 14.61 -5.41
N GLU A 119 2.45 14.76 -5.52
CA GLU A 119 1.76 15.96 -5.07
C GLU A 119 1.81 16.07 -3.54
N GLU A 120 1.97 17.26 -3.04
CA GLU A 120 1.82 17.54 -1.61
C GLU A 120 0.35 17.59 -1.27
N GLY A 121 -0.02 17.02 -0.11
CA GLY A 121 -1.39 17.10 0.39
C GLY A 121 -1.69 18.48 0.96
N SER A 122 -2.97 18.73 1.21
CA SER A 122 -3.41 19.98 1.83
C SER A 122 -2.85 20.12 3.26
N SER A 123 -2.28 21.28 3.59
CA SER A 123 -1.89 21.64 4.95
C SER A 123 -3.07 22.04 5.85
N LEU A 124 -4.22 22.33 5.24
CA LEU A 124 -5.44 22.70 5.96
C LEU A 124 -6.30 21.45 6.25
N PRO A 125 -7.11 21.48 7.33
CA PRO A 125 -8.13 20.47 7.55
C PRO A 125 -9.12 20.42 6.39
N ASN A 126 -9.61 19.23 6.06
CA ASN A 126 -10.66 19.03 5.08
C ASN A 126 -11.78 18.14 5.65
N GLU A 127 -12.79 17.79 4.84
CA GLU A 127 -13.92 16.94 5.23
C GLU A 127 -13.51 15.56 5.78
N TYR A 128 -12.28 15.09 5.48
CA TYR A 128 -11.74 13.81 5.92
C TYR A 128 -10.88 13.91 7.19
N GLY A 129 -10.71 15.12 7.74
CA GLY A 129 -10.02 15.34 9.00
C GLY A 129 -8.82 16.30 8.92
N PRO A 130 -8.04 16.37 10.02
CA PRO A 130 -6.88 17.24 10.10
C PRO A 130 -5.78 16.81 9.13
N ALA A 131 -4.95 17.78 8.71
CA ALA A 131 -3.79 17.48 7.89
C ALA A 131 -2.84 16.50 8.62
N PRO A 132 -2.23 15.54 7.90
CA PRO A 132 -1.14 14.73 8.43
C PRO A 132 -0.03 15.65 9.00
N GLU A 133 0.65 15.20 10.07
CA GLU A 133 1.70 16.01 10.73
C GLU A 133 2.79 16.48 9.76
N GLU A 134 3.06 15.70 8.74
CA GLU A 134 4.06 15.99 7.70
C GLU A 134 3.64 17.07 6.69
N ASN A 135 2.36 17.40 6.63
CA ASN A 135 1.80 18.42 5.75
C ASN A 135 1.55 19.77 6.49
N ARG A 136 1.88 19.82 7.78
CA ARG A 136 1.70 21.00 8.65
C ARG A 136 2.88 21.96 8.64
#